data_9f3af46641a43698e9cfbc70ef99bd56
#
_entry.id   9f3af46641a43698e9cfbc70ef99bd56
#
_cell.length_a   1.000
_cell.length_b   1.000
_cell.length_c   1.000
_cell.angle_alpha   90.00
_cell.angle_beta   90.00
_cell.angle_gamma   90.00
#
_symmetry.space_group_name_H-M   'P 1'
#
loop_
_entity.id
_entity.type
_entity.pdbx_description
1 polymer ?
#
loop_
_entity_poly.entity_id
_entity_poly.type
_entity_poly.pdbx_seq_one_letter_code
_entity_poly.pdbx_strand_id
1 'polypeptide(L)'
;MIKSLIGFAGMIGMILWGMEFNVSNFVNVPSILIVFGLTFFGLLASGRKIIAALSAVADKHADEEQLYDASDTFLQAGSFSMAAGWVGVLIGLVLMLANLEDPAALGPAMAICLLTALYGTILKYFLFSPLSDRLTERGTALFNSRAEK
;
A
#
# COMPACT_ATOMS: atom_id res chain seq x y z
N MET A 1 20.89 -0.21 5.85
CA MET A 1 20.21 -1.45 5.39
C MET A 1 19.75 -2.36 6.54
N ILE A 2 20.66 -2.87 7.41
CA ILE A 2 20.28 -3.82 8.50
C ILE A 2 19.28 -3.21 9.49
N LYS A 3 19.49 -1.96 9.93
CA LYS A 3 18.57 -1.27 10.88
C LYS A 3 17.17 -1.10 10.32
N SER A 4 17.03 -0.77 9.03
CA SER A 4 15.75 -0.65 8.35
C SER A 4 15.03 -2.01 8.27
N LEU A 5 15.77 -3.09 7.96
CA LEU A 5 15.22 -4.44 7.90
C LEU A 5 14.69 -4.93 9.27
N ILE A 6 15.46 -4.64 10.35
CA ILE A 6 15.05 -4.97 11.72
C ILE A 6 13.79 -4.20 12.11
N GLY A 7 13.72 -2.90 11.77
CA GLY A 7 12.53 -2.08 12.02
C GLY A 7 11.28 -2.62 11.31
N PHE A 8 11.42 -2.99 10.03
CA PHE A 8 10.34 -3.60 9.26
C PHE A 8 9.88 -4.95 9.82
N ALA A 9 10.84 -5.83 10.15
CA ALA A 9 10.53 -7.13 10.76
C ALA A 9 9.82 -6.96 12.11
N GLY A 10 10.25 -6.00 12.93
CA GLY A 10 9.61 -5.68 14.20
C GLY A 10 8.17 -5.18 14.04
N MET A 11 7.93 -4.29 13.07
CA MET A 11 6.57 -3.80 12.79
C MET A 11 5.64 -4.92 12.32
N ILE A 12 6.10 -5.77 11.39
CA ILE A 12 5.32 -6.93 10.92
C ILE A 12 5.05 -7.89 12.08
N GLY A 13 6.05 -8.16 12.90
CA GLY A 13 5.91 -9.02 14.08
C GLY A 13 4.88 -8.49 15.08
N MET A 14 4.85 -7.17 15.32
CA MET A 14 3.85 -6.56 16.21
C MET A 14 2.44 -6.62 15.63
N ILE A 15 2.29 -6.44 14.30
CA ILE A 15 0.98 -6.58 13.63
C ILE A 15 0.48 -8.02 13.77
N LEU A 16 1.32 -9.00 13.45
CA LEU A 16 0.97 -10.43 13.58
C LEU A 16 0.63 -10.82 15.02
N TRP A 17 1.35 -10.28 16.00
CA TRP A 17 1.01 -10.49 17.41
C TRP A 17 -0.36 -9.88 17.76
N GLY A 18 -0.64 -8.64 17.34
CA GLY A 18 -1.93 -7.99 17.56
C GLY A 18 -3.10 -8.73 16.91
N MET A 19 -2.83 -9.50 15.84
CA MET A 19 -3.80 -10.39 15.18
C MET A 19 -3.94 -11.75 15.89
N GLU A 20 -3.25 -11.99 17.02
CA GLU A 20 -3.19 -13.28 17.73
C GLU A 20 -2.86 -14.46 16.80
N PHE A 21 -2.07 -14.22 15.75
CA PHE A 21 -1.75 -15.16 14.66
C PHE A 21 -2.98 -15.73 13.91
N ASN A 22 -4.18 -15.18 14.16
CA ASN A 22 -5.42 -15.59 13.48
C ASN A 22 -5.72 -14.69 12.29
N VAL A 23 -4.93 -14.82 11.23
CA VAL A 23 -5.00 -14.00 10.01
C VAL A 23 -6.35 -14.16 9.29
N SER A 24 -7.02 -15.30 9.46
CA SER A 24 -8.29 -15.57 8.75
C SER A 24 -9.40 -14.57 9.08
N ASN A 25 -9.45 -14.05 10.29
CA ASN A 25 -10.42 -13.04 10.71
C ASN A 25 -10.17 -11.67 10.06
N PHE A 26 -8.95 -11.46 9.55
CA PHE A 26 -8.54 -10.23 8.88
C PHE A 26 -8.56 -10.35 7.36
N VAL A 27 -9.10 -11.43 6.80
CA VAL A 27 -9.29 -11.61 5.36
C VAL A 27 -10.75 -11.37 5.01
N ASN A 28 -11.03 -10.24 4.34
CA ASN A 28 -12.35 -9.86 3.88
C ASN A 28 -12.29 -9.55 2.38
N VAL A 29 -12.95 -10.38 1.58
CA VAL A 29 -12.91 -10.27 0.11
C VAL A 29 -13.41 -8.92 -0.41
N PRO A 30 -14.56 -8.39 0.04
CA PRO A 30 -15.02 -7.05 -0.34
C PRO A 30 -13.97 -5.96 -0.05
N SER A 31 -13.37 -5.97 1.13
CA SER A 31 -12.35 -4.98 1.52
C SER A 31 -11.09 -5.05 0.66
N ILE A 32 -10.64 -6.27 0.33
CA ILE A 32 -9.51 -6.49 -0.58
C ILE A 32 -9.82 -5.92 -1.96
N LEU A 33 -10.99 -6.25 -2.53
CA LEU A 33 -11.39 -5.77 -3.85
C LEU A 33 -11.50 -4.24 -3.92
N ILE A 34 -12.03 -3.60 -2.87
CA ILE A 34 -12.12 -2.14 -2.81
C ILE A 34 -10.72 -1.52 -2.81
N VAL A 35 -9.84 -1.95 -1.90
CA VAL A 35 -8.54 -1.30 -1.73
C VAL A 35 -7.62 -1.57 -2.92
N PHE A 36 -7.46 -2.83 -3.33
CA PHE A 36 -6.60 -3.18 -4.47
C PHE A 36 -7.18 -2.69 -5.80
N GLY A 37 -8.49 -2.81 -6.00
CA GLY A 37 -9.17 -2.37 -7.21
C GLY A 37 -9.03 -0.86 -7.41
N LEU A 38 -9.40 -0.05 -6.41
CA LEU A 38 -9.27 1.41 -6.50
C LEU A 38 -7.82 1.86 -6.63
N THR A 39 -6.86 1.20 -5.96
CA THR A 39 -5.44 1.49 -6.11
C THR A 39 -4.97 1.22 -7.53
N PHE A 40 -5.31 0.06 -8.08
CA PHE A 40 -4.92 -0.35 -9.43
C PHE A 40 -5.53 0.56 -10.50
N PHE A 41 -6.85 0.78 -10.46
CA PHE A 41 -7.52 1.66 -11.43
C PHE A 41 -7.09 3.12 -11.25
N GLY A 42 -6.80 3.57 -10.04
CA GLY A 42 -6.24 4.90 -9.79
C GLY A 42 -4.87 5.08 -10.45
N LEU A 43 -3.99 4.10 -10.36
CA LEU A 43 -2.70 4.11 -11.06
C LEU A 43 -2.86 4.07 -12.57
N LEU A 44 -3.78 3.27 -13.10
CA LEU A 44 -4.08 3.26 -14.54
C LEU A 44 -4.59 4.62 -15.02
N ALA A 45 -5.51 5.23 -14.27
CA ALA A 45 -6.07 6.53 -14.61
C ALA A 45 -5.03 7.66 -14.57
N SER A 46 -3.99 7.53 -13.74
CA SER A 46 -2.89 8.50 -13.67
C SER A 46 -1.87 8.35 -14.80
N GLY A 47 -2.02 7.35 -15.70
CA GLY A 47 -1.11 7.11 -16.81
C GLY A 47 0.28 6.60 -16.41
N ARG A 48 0.46 6.15 -15.17
CA ARG A 48 1.76 5.66 -14.67
C ARG A 48 2.10 4.29 -15.26
N LYS A 49 3.38 4.11 -15.57
CA LYS A 49 3.92 2.87 -16.15
C LYS A 49 4.22 1.85 -15.04
N ILE A 50 3.18 1.19 -14.53
CA ILE A 50 3.28 0.24 -13.40
C ILE A 50 4.30 -0.87 -13.68
N ILE A 51 4.29 -1.43 -14.89
CA ILE A 51 5.21 -2.52 -15.28
C ILE A 51 6.66 -2.03 -15.30
N ALA A 52 6.90 -0.81 -15.81
CA ALA A 52 8.24 -0.21 -15.79
C ALA A 52 8.73 0.06 -14.36
N ALA A 53 7.85 0.51 -13.47
CA ALA A 53 8.18 0.71 -12.07
C ALA A 53 8.55 -0.61 -11.37
N LEU A 54 7.80 -1.68 -11.63
CA LEU A 54 8.11 -3.01 -11.09
C LEU A 54 9.43 -3.56 -11.65
N SER A 55 9.71 -3.36 -12.96
CA SER A 55 10.97 -3.80 -13.56
C SER A 55 12.18 -3.04 -12.98
N ALA A 56 12.05 -1.74 -12.72
CA ALA A 56 13.12 -0.94 -12.13
C ALA A 56 13.52 -1.37 -10.71
N VAL A 57 12.59 -1.96 -9.94
CA VAL A 57 12.90 -2.54 -8.62
C VAL A 57 13.88 -3.71 -8.75
N ALA A 58 13.68 -4.58 -9.75
CA ALA A 58 14.48 -5.79 -9.97
C ALA A 58 15.75 -5.51 -10.78
N ASP A 59 15.77 -4.47 -11.62
CA ASP A 59 16.89 -4.16 -12.49
C ASP A 59 18.01 -3.45 -11.72
N LYS A 60 19.20 -4.06 -11.73
CA LYS A 60 20.41 -3.50 -11.13
C LYS A 60 21.05 -2.41 -11.98
N HIS A 61 20.72 -2.35 -13.25
CA HIS A 61 21.27 -1.43 -14.25
C HIS A 61 20.30 -0.32 -14.63
N ALA A 62 19.20 -0.18 -13.89
CA ALA A 62 18.23 0.87 -14.13
C ALA A 62 18.88 2.25 -14.05
N ASP A 63 18.57 3.11 -15.03
CA ASP A 63 19.02 4.47 -15.10
C ASP A 63 18.38 5.33 -13.99
N GLU A 64 19.04 6.47 -13.69
CA GLU A 64 18.59 7.42 -12.67
C GLU A 64 17.14 7.86 -12.89
N GLU A 65 16.78 8.24 -14.12
CA GLU A 65 15.43 8.66 -14.49
C GLU A 65 14.39 7.55 -14.24
N GLN A 66 14.72 6.32 -14.60
CA GLN A 66 13.86 5.16 -14.36
C GLN A 66 13.62 4.90 -12.88
N LEU A 67 14.65 5.12 -12.05
CA LEU A 67 14.54 4.94 -10.59
C LEU A 67 13.65 6.01 -9.96
N TYR A 68 13.75 7.27 -10.38
CA TYR A 68 12.89 8.33 -9.89
C TYR A 68 11.44 8.17 -10.37
N ASP A 69 11.22 7.83 -11.64
CA ASP A 69 9.88 7.54 -12.18
C ASP A 69 9.21 6.38 -11.45
N ALA A 70 9.97 5.32 -11.15
CA ALA A 70 9.48 4.20 -10.38
C ALA A 70 9.17 4.59 -8.93
N SER A 71 10.02 5.38 -8.29
CA SER A 71 9.80 5.91 -6.95
C SER A 71 8.50 6.71 -6.87
N ASP A 72 8.30 7.64 -7.81
CA ASP A 72 7.08 8.44 -7.92
C ASP A 72 5.83 7.59 -8.15
N THR A 73 5.95 6.53 -8.95
CA THR A 73 4.85 5.59 -9.18
C THR A 73 4.44 4.89 -7.89
N PHE A 74 5.40 4.45 -7.07
CA PHE A 74 5.10 3.82 -5.78
C PHE A 74 4.58 4.81 -4.74
N LEU A 75 5.06 6.05 -4.71
CA LEU A 75 4.48 7.12 -3.87
C LEU A 75 3.00 7.34 -4.20
N GLN A 76 2.69 7.39 -5.48
CA GLN A 76 1.32 7.57 -5.95
C GLN A 76 0.45 6.34 -5.65
N ALA A 77 0.99 5.13 -5.80
CA ALA A 77 0.32 3.90 -5.40
C ALA A 77 -0.05 3.90 -3.91
N GLY A 78 0.87 4.35 -3.05
CA GLY A 78 0.62 4.54 -1.63
C GLY A 78 -0.47 5.57 -1.34
N SER A 79 -0.53 6.65 -2.10
CA SER A 79 -1.57 7.67 -1.96
C SER A 79 -2.94 7.14 -2.37
N PHE A 80 -3.02 6.39 -3.48
CA PHE A 80 -4.26 5.75 -3.91
C PHE A 80 -4.72 4.66 -2.95
N SER A 81 -3.80 3.85 -2.40
CA SER A 81 -4.18 2.81 -1.44
C SER A 81 -4.76 3.40 -0.15
N MET A 82 -4.21 4.52 0.32
CA MET A 82 -4.76 5.23 1.48
C MET A 82 -6.14 5.85 1.17
N ALA A 83 -6.29 6.49 0.01
CA ALA A 83 -7.57 7.02 -0.45
C ALA A 83 -8.62 5.91 -0.60
N ALA A 84 -8.24 4.77 -1.17
CA ALA A 84 -9.09 3.60 -1.29
C ALA A 84 -9.54 3.05 0.07
N GLY A 85 -8.62 3.03 1.05
CA GLY A 85 -8.95 2.70 2.44
C GLY A 85 -10.04 3.61 3.00
N TRP A 86 -9.92 4.93 2.84
CA TRP A 86 -10.93 5.89 3.28
C TRP A 86 -12.26 5.75 2.55
N VAL A 87 -12.24 5.54 1.24
CA VAL A 87 -13.48 5.25 0.47
C VAL A 87 -14.17 4.01 1.02
N GLY A 88 -13.41 2.94 1.31
CA GLY A 88 -13.96 1.73 1.90
C GLY A 88 -14.56 1.94 3.29
N VAL A 89 -13.95 2.81 4.13
CA VAL A 89 -14.53 3.22 5.42
C VAL A 89 -15.91 3.85 5.21
N LEU A 90 -16.04 4.78 4.26
CA LEU A 90 -17.31 5.44 3.97
C LEU A 90 -18.35 4.45 3.44
N ILE A 91 -17.95 3.52 2.58
CA ILE A 91 -18.84 2.44 2.09
C ILE A 91 -19.35 1.60 3.27
N GLY A 92 -18.45 1.16 4.16
CA GLY A 92 -18.81 0.37 5.34
C GLY A 92 -19.77 1.13 6.27
N LEU A 93 -19.54 2.43 6.50
CA LEU A 93 -20.44 3.27 7.29
C LEU A 93 -21.84 3.39 6.64
N VAL A 94 -21.91 3.61 5.33
CA VAL A 94 -23.19 3.69 4.61
C VAL A 94 -23.95 2.36 4.70
N LEU A 95 -23.25 1.23 4.55
CA LEU A 95 -23.87 -0.09 4.70
C LEU A 95 -24.39 -0.34 6.12
N MET A 96 -23.68 0.12 7.17
CA MET A 96 -24.17 0.05 8.55
C MET A 96 -25.45 0.89 8.74
N LEU A 97 -25.45 2.12 8.24
CA LEU A 97 -26.61 3.02 8.35
C LEU A 97 -27.81 2.52 7.57
N ALA A 98 -27.59 1.87 6.43
CA ALA A 98 -28.67 1.29 5.62
C ALA A 98 -29.33 0.05 6.26
N ASN A 99 -28.66 -0.60 7.23
CA ASN A 99 -29.12 -1.85 7.84
C ASN A 99 -29.20 -1.76 9.37
N LEU A 100 -29.54 -0.59 9.92
CA LEU A 100 -29.62 -0.38 11.37
C LEU A 100 -30.62 -1.29 12.08
N GLU A 101 -31.65 -1.71 11.39
CA GLU A 101 -32.70 -2.59 11.94
C GLU A 101 -32.32 -4.08 11.93
N ASP A 102 -31.22 -4.45 11.21
CA ASP A 102 -30.71 -5.81 11.14
C ASP A 102 -29.35 -5.94 11.82
N PRO A 103 -29.28 -6.37 13.10
CA PRO A 103 -28.03 -6.54 13.83
C PRO A 103 -27.06 -7.53 13.15
N ALA A 104 -27.55 -8.49 12.37
CA ALA A 104 -26.71 -9.47 11.68
C ALA A 104 -25.93 -8.85 10.52
N ALA A 105 -26.46 -7.81 9.90
CA ALA A 105 -25.79 -7.09 8.80
C ALA A 105 -24.74 -6.07 9.30
N LEU A 106 -24.83 -5.61 10.55
CA LEU A 106 -23.91 -4.61 11.10
C LEU A 106 -22.47 -5.12 11.22
N GLY A 107 -22.28 -6.37 11.62
CA GLY A 107 -20.96 -6.97 11.78
C GLY A 107 -20.14 -6.98 10.48
N PRO A 108 -20.67 -7.55 9.38
CA PRO A 108 -20.00 -7.52 8.08
C PRO A 108 -19.70 -6.10 7.56
N ALA A 109 -20.64 -5.16 7.73
CA ALA A 109 -20.44 -3.78 7.33
C ALA A 109 -19.32 -3.09 8.14
N MET A 110 -19.24 -3.34 9.44
CA MET A 110 -18.18 -2.85 10.31
C MET A 110 -16.82 -3.46 9.91
N ALA A 111 -16.79 -4.74 9.55
CA ALA A 111 -15.58 -5.39 9.06
C ALA A 111 -15.06 -4.71 7.78
N ILE A 112 -15.91 -4.37 6.81
CA ILE A 112 -15.51 -3.63 5.63
C ILE A 112 -14.91 -2.28 6.03
N CYS A 113 -15.56 -1.54 6.92
CA CYS A 113 -15.09 -0.24 7.40
C CYS A 113 -13.67 -0.31 7.97
N LEU A 114 -13.43 -1.22 8.91
CA LEU A 114 -12.16 -1.32 9.62
C LEU A 114 -11.04 -1.94 8.76
N LEU A 115 -11.36 -3.00 8.01
CA LEU A 115 -10.34 -3.72 7.23
C LEU A 115 -9.89 -2.93 6.01
N THR A 116 -10.73 -2.13 5.38
CA THR A 116 -10.29 -1.27 4.27
C THR A 116 -9.31 -0.21 4.74
N ALA A 117 -9.56 0.44 5.89
CA ALA A 117 -8.62 1.38 6.49
C ALA A 117 -7.27 0.70 6.83
N LEU A 118 -7.34 -0.49 7.42
CA LEU A 118 -6.16 -1.29 7.75
C LEU A 118 -5.35 -1.63 6.51
N TYR A 119 -5.98 -2.17 5.47
CA TYR A 119 -5.29 -2.56 4.23
C TYR A 119 -4.67 -1.36 3.51
N GLY A 120 -5.42 -0.25 3.39
CA GLY A 120 -4.89 0.98 2.77
C GLY A 120 -3.64 1.50 3.49
N THR A 121 -3.67 1.47 4.82
CA THR A 121 -2.55 1.88 5.68
C THR A 121 -1.34 0.94 5.53
N ILE A 122 -1.57 -0.37 5.59
CA ILE A 122 -0.51 -1.38 5.43
C ILE A 122 0.14 -1.24 4.05
N LEU A 123 -0.63 -1.18 2.97
CA LEU A 123 -0.09 -1.04 1.62
C LEU A 123 0.78 0.22 1.48
N LYS A 124 0.30 1.37 1.99
CA LYS A 124 1.05 2.61 1.91
C LYS A 124 2.37 2.54 2.67
N TYR A 125 2.33 2.24 3.96
CA TYR A 125 3.48 2.42 4.84
C TYR A 125 4.43 1.22 4.88
N PHE A 126 3.93 0.02 4.59
CA PHE A 126 4.76 -1.19 4.66
C PHE A 126 5.18 -1.73 3.29
N LEU A 127 4.49 -1.35 2.23
CA LEU A 127 4.84 -1.81 0.89
C LEU A 127 5.36 -0.65 0.02
N PHE A 128 4.52 0.35 -0.23
CA PHE A 128 4.83 1.37 -1.23
C PHE A 128 5.87 2.40 -0.77
N SER A 129 5.76 2.93 0.45
CA SER A 129 6.73 3.91 0.94
C SER A 129 8.16 3.36 1.00
N PRO A 130 8.43 2.17 1.57
CA PRO A 130 9.81 1.67 1.60
C PRO A 130 10.37 1.30 0.24
N LEU A 131 9.50 0.90 -0.72
CA LEU A 131 9.94 0.67 -2.10
C LEU A 131 10.36 1.98 -2.77
N SER A 132 9.55 3.02 -2.62
CA SER A 132 9.87 4.36 -3.11
C SER A 132 11.17 4.89 -2.53
N ASP A 133 11.33 4.83 -1.21
CA ASP A 133 12.53 5.32 -0.52
C ASP A 133 13.80 4.63 -1.03
N ARG A 134 13.77 3.30 -1.20
CA ARG A 134 14.90 2.54 -1.75
C ARG A 134 15.26 2.93 -3.18
N LEU A 135 14.27 3.20 -4.02
CA LEU A 135 14.50 3.62 -5.40
C LEU A 135 15.10 5.03 -5.44
N THR A 136 14.59 5.94 -4.61
CA THR A 136 15.15 7.29 -4.46
C THR A 136 16.61 7.26 -3.98
N GLU A 137 16.92 6.46 -2.96
CA GLU A 137 18.29 6.29 -2.47
C GLU A 137 19.24 5.79 -3.57
N ARG A 138 18.80 4.80 -4.37
CA ARG A 138 19.57 4.28 -5.50
C ARG A 138 19.78 5.34 -6.59
N GLY A 139 18.74 6.10 -6.94
CA GLY A 139 18.81 7.20 -7.91
C GLY A 139 19.81 8.27 -7.46
N THR A 140 19.72 8.70 -6.21
CA THR A 140 20.61 9.70 -5.62
C THR A 140 22.07 9.22 -5.59
N ALA A 141 22.32 7.95 -5.28
CA ALA A 141 23.66 7.39 -5.31
C ALA A 141 24.28 7.40 -6.72
N LEU A 142 23.48 7.11 -7.75
CA LEU A 142 23.92 7.20 -9.15
C LEU A 142 24.24 8.64 -9.56
N PHE A 143 23.38 9.58 -9.19
CA PHE A 143 23.58 11.00 -9.45
C PHE A 143 24.93 11.50 -8.87
N ASN A 144 25.18 11.24 -7.59
CA ASN A 144 26.39 11.66 -6.91
C ASN A 144 27.65 11.02 -7.54
N SER A 145 27.59 9.75 -7.93
CA SER A 145 28.72 9.05 -8.57
C SER A 145 29.07 9.59 -9.96
N ARG A 146 28.12 10.26 -10.64
CA ARG A 146 28.35 10.94 -11.92
C ARG A 146 28.91 12.35 -11.73
N ALA A 147 28.51 13.03 -10.66
CA ALA A 147 28.98 14.38 -10.35
C ALA A 147 30.44 14.42 -9.87
N GLU A 148 30.98 13.31 -9.39
CA GLU A 148 32.38 13.17 -8.92
C GLU A 148 33.36 12.78 -10.04
N LYS A 149 32.91 12.50 -11.25
CA LYS A 149 33.72 12.15 -12.44
C LYS A 149 33.91 13.31 -13.38
#